data_fa8014d1174353e5d4164ef76aa95cf5
#
_entry.id   fa8014d1174353e5d4164ef76aa95cf5
#
_cell.length_a   1.000
_cell.length_b   1.000
_cell.length_c   1.000
_cell.angle_alpha   90.00
_cell.angle_beta   90.00
_cell.angle_gamma   90.00
#
_symmetry.space_group_name_H-M   'P 1'
#
loop_
_entity.id
_entity.type
_entity.pdbx_description
1 polymer ?
#
loop_
_entity_poly.entity_id
_entity_poly.type
_entity_poly.pdbx_seq_one_letter_code
_entity_poly.pdbx_strand_id
1 'polypeptide(L)'
;MQITKKSSAPGRVRRLATLVISTAAAMSASTALAQVNGTMLQYFDWDSNGDGQHWNRVKAASPTWASKGITAYWLPPAYKGGAGASDVGYGVYDLYDLGEFNQKGSVRTRWGTKAEYIAAIDAAKLAGIQVYADIVLNHKTSADTAESTTAVRVDQNNRNVEYGGDISIQAWTRFDFPGRRQADGTNKYDNFRWSWYHFDGVDYAQNLGADGCTNCRIYKFRGSGKGWDPYVSTEKGSYDYLMGADIDFQHPDVKAHLKSWGVWYTNTAKLDGFRIDATKHITAPFFNEWLYHVRQSTGKPNAFAVSEYWERDINVLNNYVNSVNSTANDKMSAFDVPLHAKFEQAANANGSFDMGSLLTNTLVAWQPARAATFVDNHDTLDGRSLASKVQDWFKPMAYATILLRQAGYPTVFLGDHEGVPGKVANHSWVIDKMLTGRKFHAYGTQNDYFDHSDVVGWTREGNAQHLYGLAVLLNDNRSAAGSKWMFVGTAHANQCFNDVTGAVTTAVCANASGWGNFTAPAGKGTVWVRSGKFGRNAG
;
A
#
# COMPACT_ATOMS: atom_id res chain seq x y z
N MET A 1 15.05 -61.38 68.70
CA MET A 1 15.53 -61.36 70.06
C MET A 1 15.51 -59.92 70.53
N GLN A 2 14.73 -59.70 71.59
CA GLN A 2 14.70 -58.56 72.52
C GLN A 2 14.36 -57.18 71.93
N ILE A 3 13.19 -56.66 72.18
CA ILE A 3 12.51 -56.19 73.41
C ILE A 3 12.92 -54.77 73.82
N THR A 4 11.91 -53.93 73.79
CA THR A 4 11.42 -52.89 74.72
C THR A 4 12.18 -51.55 74.74
N LYS A 5 11.56 -50.42 74.93
CA LYS A 5 10.44 -50.01 75.79
C LYS A 5 9.88 -48.64 75.39
N LYS A 6 8.65 -48.44 75.70
CA LYS A 6 7.88 -47.21 75.71
C LYS A 6 8.46 -46.12 76.61
N SER A 7 8.23 -44.88 76.29
CA SER A 7 7.91 -43.86 77.29
C SER A 7 7.02 -42.77 76.70
N SER A 8 6.07 -42.37 77.48
CA SER A 8 4.88 -41.59 77.18
C SER A 8 5.03 -40.12 77.52
N ALA A 9 4.38 -39.28 76.68
CA ALA A 9 3.65 -38.03 76.98
C ALA A 9 4.48 -36.76 77.33
N PRO A 10 3.91 -35.52 77.25
CA PRO A 10 2.52 -35.15 77.04
C PRO A 10 2.26 -34.07 75.91
N GLY A 11 0.98 -33.90 75.61
CA GLY A 11 0.43 -33.06 74.56
C GLY A 11 0.70 -31.55 74.70
N ARG A 12 0.85 -30.97 73.54
CA ARG A 12 0.66 -29.52 73.32
C ARG A 12 -0.40 -29.30 72.32
N VAL A 13 -1.49 -28.67 72.74
CA VAL A 13 -2.56 -28.11 71.94
C VAL A 13 -1.96 -27.07 71.01
N ARG A 14 -1.96 -27.32 69.68
CA ARG A 14 -1.66 -26.30 68.71
C ARG A 14 -3.01 -25.76 68.20
N ARG A 15 -3.25 -24.48 68.52
CA ARG A 15 -4.36 -23.68 67.89
C ARG A 15 -4.12 -23.61 66.38
N LEU A 16 -5.09 -24.07 65.60
CA LEU A 16 -5.16 -23.77 64.16
C LEU A 16 -5.45 -22.27 64.01
N ALA A 17 -4.49 -21.55 63.50
CA ALA A 17 -4.70 -20.21 62.97
C ALA A 17 -5.20 -20.40 61.53
N THR A 18 -6.46 -20.13 61.29
CA THR A 18 -7.06 -20.08 59.95
C THR A 18 -6.52 -18.84 59.24
N LEU A 19 -5.61 -19.06 58.28
CA LEU A 19 -5.10 -17.99 57.40
C LEU A 19 -6.14 -17.75 56.31
N VAL A 20 -6.91 -16.66 56.43
CA VAL A 20 -7.77 -16.18 55.37
C VAL A 20 -6.88 -15.51 54.30
N ILE A 21 -6.60 -16.23 53.23
CA ILE A 21 -5.96 -15.64 52.05
C ILE A 21 -7.05 -14.90 51.28
N SER A 22 -7.11 -13.59 51.45
CA SER A 22 -7.85 -12.70 50.58
C SER A 22 -7.13 -12.60 49.22
N THR A 23 -7.61 -13.34 48.22
CA THR A 23 -7.22 -13.16 46.84
C THR A 23 -7.77 -11.84 46.36
N ALA A 24 -6.97 -10.79 46.43
CA ALA A 24 -7.22 -9.56 45.67
C ALA A 24 -7.04 -9.90 44.20
N ALA A 25 -8.16 -10.05 43.48
CA ALA A 25 -8.17 -10.11 42.03
C ALA A 25 -7.69 -8.75 41.53
N ALA A 26 -6.43 -8.65 41.13
CA ALA A 26 -5.91 -7.54 40.37
C ALA A 26 -6.64 -7.56 39.01
N MET A 27 -7.69 -6.78 38.86
CA MET A 27 -8.22 -6.42 37.57
C MET A 27 -7.13 -5.62 36.86
N SER A 28 -6.39 -6.29 36.00
CA SER A 28 -5.54 -5.65 34.98
C SER A 28 -6.48 -4.88 34.07
N ALA A 29 -6.65 -3.60 34.32
CA ALA A 29 -7.20 -2.69 33.34
C ALA A 29 -6.23 -2.68 32.15
N SER A 30 -6.49 -3.52 31.15
CA SER A 30 -5.90 -3.35 29.84
C SER A 30 -6.36 -1.99 29.37
N THR A 31 -5.48 -0.99 29.42
CA THR A 31 -5.66 0.24 28.67
C THR A 31 -5.75 -0.19 27.20
N ALA A 32 -6.97 -0.30 26.68
CA ALA A 32 -7.20 -0.48 25.28
C ALA A 32 -6.52 0.72 24.60
N LEU A 33 -5.40 0.47 23.90
CA LEU A 33 -4.81 1.48 23.04
C LEU A 33 -5.93 1.98 22.13
N ALA A 34 -6.14 3.29 22.11
CA ALA A 34 -7.16 3.89 21.26
C ALA A 34 -6.96 3.40 19.83
N GLN A 35 -7.99 2.79 19.24
CA GLN A 35 -7.94 2.33 17.87
C GLN A 35 -7.70 3.56 16.98
N VAL A 36 -6.53 3.65 16.38
CA VAL A 36 -6.21 4.71 15.42
C VAL A 36 -6.62 4.23 14.03
N ASN A 37 -7.53 4.97 13.40
CA ASN A 37 -7.90 4.74 12.00
C ASN A 37 -6.77 5.23 11.08
N GLY A 38 -5.77 4.39 10.81
CA GLY A 38 -4.66 4.72 9.93
C GLY A 38 -5.12 5.05 8.49
N THR A 39 -4.47 6.02 7.87
CA THR A 39 -4.71 6.43 6.48
C THR A 39 -3.40 6.73 5.80
N MET A 40 -3.14 6.09 4.66
CA MET A 40 -1.98 6.34 3.82
C MET A 40 -2.30 7.43 2.79
N LEU A 41 -1.32 8.28 2.49
CA LEU A 41 -1.37 9.23 1.37
C LEU A 41 -0.26 8.87 0.39
N GLN A 42 -0.63 8.54 -0.85
CA GLN A 42 0.30 8.54 -1.98
C GLN A 42 0.62 9.99 -2.34
N TYR A 43 1.81 10.45 -1.96
CA TYR A 43 2.20 11.86 -2.04
C TYR A 43 2.93 12.19 -3.34
N PHE A 44 2.49 11.66 -4.47
CA PHE A 44 3.01 11.98 -5.81
C PHE A 44 2.06 11.49 -6.90
N ASP A 45 2.27 11.99 -8.12
CA ASP A 45 1.76 11.46 -9.38
C ASP A 45 2.84 11.62 -10.49
N TRP A 46 2.57 11.05 -11.68
CA TRP A 46 3.49 11.15 -12.82
C TRP A 46 3.73 12.60 -13.29
N ASP A 47 2.75 13.48 -13.13
CA ASP A 47 2.78 14.87 -13.57
C ASP A 47 3.31 15.81 -12.46
N SER A 48 3.66 15.26 -11.30
CA SER A 48 4.31 16.02 -10.22
C SER A 48 5.57 16.72 -10.72
N ASN A 49 5.77 17.97 -10.30
CA ASN A 49 6.87 18.81 -10.78
C ASN A 49 8.24 18.16 -10.59
N GLY A 50 9.02 18.07 -11.68
CA GLY A 50 10.39 17.56 -11.70
C GLY A 50 11.46 18.61 -11.33
N ASP A 51 11.10 19.61 -10.55
CA ASP A 51 11.94 20.76 -10.18
C ASP A 51 12.96 20.47 -9.06
N GLY A 52 12.95 19.26 -8.51
CA GLY A 52 13.82 18.87 -7.39
C GLY A 52 13.36 19.39 -6.03
N GLN A 53 12.15 19.94 -5.92
CA GLN A 53 11.62 20.50 -4.68
C GLN A 53 10.56 19.61 -4.00
N HIS A 54 10.38 18.39 -4.49
CA HIS A 54 9.33 17.51 -3.96
C HIS A 54 9.51 17.23 -2.47
N TRP A 55 10.73 16.90 -2.06
CA TRP A 55 11.04 16.63 -0.64
C TRP A 55 10.80 17.84 0.25
N ASN A 56 11.09 19.04 -0.25
CA ASN A 56 10.80 20.28 0.48
C ASN A 56 9.27 20.52 0.60
N ARG A 57 8.48 20.16 -0.40
CA ARG A 57 7.01 20.19 -0.33
C ARG A 57 6.48 19.16 0.68
N VAL A 58 6.97 17.91 0.67
CA VAL A 58 6.63 16.89 1.68
C VAL A 58 6.92 17.41 3.08
N LYS A 59 8.13 17.95 3.30
CA LYS A 59 8.55 18.52 4.59
C LYS A 59 7.58 19.62 5.07
N ALA A 60 7.27 20.57 4.21
CA ALA A 60 6.42 21.71 4.55
C ALA A 60 4.96 21.31 4.82
N ALA A 61 4.43 20.32 4.09
CA ALA A 61 3.03 19.92 4.18
C ALA A 61 2.74 18.92 5.31
N SER A 62 3.75 18.28 5.90
CA SER A 62 3.56 17.19 6.88
C SER A 62 2.70 17.58 8.09
N PRO A 63 2.85 18.76 8.73
CA PRO A 63 1.96 19.14 9.84
C PRO A 63 0.49 19.25 9.40
N THR A 64 0.23 19.77 8.21
CA THR A 64 -1.12 19.92 7.67
C THR A 64 -1.76 18.56 7.40
N TRP A 65 -1.04 17.62 6.76
CA TRP A 65 -1.58 16.28 6.49
C TRP A 65 -1.82 15.48 7.76
N ALA A 66 -0.93 15.58 8.75
CA ALA A 66 -1.15 14.98 10.07
C ALA A 66 -2.41 15.55 10.75
N SER A 67 -2.63 16.86 10.64
CA SER A 67 -3.83 17.49 11.20
C SER A 67 -5.12 16.98 10.53
N LYS A 68 -5.08 16.68 9.23
CA LYS A 68 -6.18 16.08 8.46
C LYS A 68 -6.41 14.59 8.78
N GLY A 69 -5.48 13.91 9.47
CA GLY A 69 -5.61 12.49 9.84
C GLY A 69 -4.83 11.52 8.95
N ILE A 70 -3.92 12.01 8.12
CA ILE A 70 -2.94 11.15 7.44
C ILE A 70 -1.94 10.63 8.46
N THR A 71 -1.70 9.33 8.46
CA THR A 71 -0.82 8.63 9.40
C THR A 71 0.38 7.98 8.72
N ALA A 72 0.38 7.89 7.40
CA ALA A 72 1.51 7.41 6.63
C ALA A 72 1.58 8.07 5.25
N TYR A 73 2.79 8.25 4.76
CA TYR A 73 3.08 8.59 3.37
C TYR A 73 3.57 7.37 2.60
N TRP A 74 3.09 7.19 1.39
CA TRP A 74 3.75 6.47 0.33
C TRP A 74 4.46 7.50 -0.55
N LEU A 75 5.81 7.53 -0.47
CA LEU A 75 6.66 8.45 -1.23
C LEU A 75 7.20 7.76 -2.50
N PRO A 76 7.43 8.50 -3.59
CA PRO A 76 7.95 7.94 -4.85
C PRO A 76 9.34 7.34 -4.67
N PRO A 77 9.82 6.49 -5.63
CA PRO A 77 11.18 5.96 -5.60
C PRO A 77 12.21 7.09 -5.49
N ALA A 78 13.04 7.06 -4.44
CA ALA A 78 13.96 8.15 -4.12
C ALA A 78 15.36 7.96 -4.71
N TYR A 79 15.67 6.78 -5.26
CA TYR A 79 16.98 6.46 -5.83
C TYR A 79 17.12 6.90 -7.28
N LYS A 80 18.37 6.85 -7.79
CA LYS A 80 18.73 7.34 -9.13
C LYS A 80 18.12 6.45 -10.21
N GLY A 81 17.30 7.07 -11.06
CA GLY A 81 16.81 6.46 -12.28
C GLY A 81 17.73 6.69 -13.50
N GLY A 82 17.48 5.94 -14.57
CA GLY A 82 18.27 5.97 -15.79
C GLY A 82 18.25 7.28 -16.55
N ALA A 83 17.16 8.05 -16.44
CA ALA A 83 17.05 9.40 -17.02
C ALA A 83 17.48 10.52 -16.04
N GLY A 84 18.20 10.20 -14.97
CA GLY A 84 18.74 11.17 -14.02
C GLY A 84 17.64 12.01 -13.35
N ALA A 85 17.77 13.34 -13.39
CA ALA A 85 16.79 14.25 -12.79
C ALA A 85 15.43 14.30 -13.51
N SER A 86 15.27 13.63 -14.64
CA SER A 86 13.99 13.53 -15.36
C SER A 86 13.24 12.23 -15.05
N ASP A 87 13.93 11.25 -14.46
CA ASP A 87 13.34 9.95 -14.13
C ASP A 87 12.41 10.03 -12.93
N VAL A 88 11.19 9.52 -13.07
CA VAL A 88 10.22 9.44 -11.95
C VAL A 88 10.60 8.37 -10.91
N GLY A 89 11.64 7.55 -11.18
CA GLY A 89 12.21 6.57 -10.27
C GLY A 89 11.94 5.12 -10.65
N TYR A 90 11.07 4.85 -11.62
CA TYR A 90 10.76 3.49 -12.08
C TYR A 90 11.75 2.96 -13.12
N GLY A 91 12.54 3.82 -13.76
CA GLY A 91 13.68 3.41 -14.58
C GLY A 91 14.94 3.20 -13.74
N VAL A 92 15.00 2.16 -12.91
CA VAL A 92 16.01 1.97 -11.87
C VAL A 92 17.42 1.85 -12.42
N TYR A 93 18.31 2.76 -12.02
CA TYR A 93 19.75 2.68 -12.29
C TYR A 93 20.55 2.28 -11.05
N ASP A 94 20.57 3.11 -10.00
CA ASP A 94 21.38 2.87 -8.80
C ASP A 94 20.57 3.01 -7.52
N LEU A 95 20.27 1.89 -6.88
CA LEU A 95 19.49 1.81 -5.64
C LEU A 95 20.17 2.49 -4.44
N TYR A 96 21.52 2.65 -4.46
CA TYR A 96 22.29 3.28 -3.38
C TYR A 96 22.50 4.79 -3.59
N ASP A 97 22.04 5.38 -4.70
CA ASP A 97 22.14 6.80 -4.96
C ASP A 97 20.78 7.50 -4.75
N LEU A 98 20.56 8.03 -3.57
CA LEU A 98 19.35 8.78 -3.20
C LEU A 98 19.40 10.27 -3.64
N GLY A 99 20.17 10.59 -4.68
CA GLY A 99 20.43 11.98 -5.09
C GLY A 99 21.65 12.58 -4.39
N GLU A 100 22.72 11.78 -4.26
CA GLU A 100 23.98 12.16 -3.63
C GLU A 100 25.15 12.22 -4.64
N PHE A 101 25.11 11.43 -5.69
CA PHE A 101 26.20 11.27 -6.63
C PHE A 101 25.88 11.83 -8.02
N ASN A 102 26.88 12.40 -8.69
CA ASN A 102 26.73 12.81 -10.08
C ASN A 102 26.70 11.57 -11.00
N GLN A 103 25.50 11.09 -11.28
CA GLN A 103 25.23 9.95 -12.14
C GLN A 103 24.08 10.29 -13.09
N LYS A 104 24.12 9.75 -14.31
CA LYS A 104 23.09 10.00 -15.34
C LYS A 104 22.79 11.50 -15.53
N GLY A 105 23.87 12.32 -15.50
CA GLY A 105 23.82 13.76 -15.79
C GLY A 105 23.32 14.64 -14.64
N SER A 106 23.13 14.10 -13.44
CA SER A 106 22.67 14.91 -12.30
C SER A 106 23.13 14.36 -10.95
N VAL A 107 23.29 15.25 -9.95
CA VAL A 107 23.44 14.84 -8.54
C VAL A 107 22.07 14.50 -7.97
N ARG A 108 21.10 15.42 -8.05
CA ARG A 108 19.74 15.17 -7.53
C ARG A 108 18.97 14.14 -8.36
N THR A 109 18.01 13.50 -7.76
CA THR A 109 16.92 12.80 -8.49
C THR A 109 15.87 13.80 -8.96
N ARG A 110 14.81 13.36 -9.64
CA ARG A 110 13.66 14.19 -9.99
C ARG A 110 13.09 14.90 -8.76
N TRP A 111 13.09 14.23 -7.63
CA TRP A 111 12.40 14.62 -6.41
C TRP A 111 13.24 15.54 -5.50
N GLY A 112 14.57 15.48 -5.60
CA GLY A 112 15.51 16.28 -4.81
C GLY A 112 16.79 15.53 -4.49
N THR A 113 17.54 16.05 -3.51
CA THR A 113 18.78 15.47 -3.00
C THR A 113 18.50 14.51 -1.83
N LYS A 114 19.46 13.65 -1.50
CA LYS A 114 19.41 12.77 -0.32
C LYS A 114 19.20 13.55 0.99
N ALA A 115 19.87 14.67 1.15
CA ALA A 115 19.74 15.49 2.36
C ALA A 115 18.31 16.02 2.53
N GLU A 116 17.70 16.49 1.45
CA GLU A 116 16.29 16.94 1.44
C GLU A 116 15.32 15.78 1.70
N TYR A 117 15.59 14.59 1.13
CA TYR A 117 14.79 13.39 1.37
C TYR A 117 14.78 12.99 2.86
N ILE A 118 15.96 12.92 3.49
CA ILE A 118 16.06 12.60 4.92
C ILE A 118 15.35 13.67 5.77
N ALA A 119 15.52 14.96 5.43
CA ALA A 119 14.85 16.05 6.14
C ALA A 119 13.31 16.01 5.99
N ALA A 120 12.81 15.56 4.84
CA ALA A 120 11.38 15.37 4.62
C ALA A 120 10.82 14.23 5.50
N ILE A 121 11.55 13.12 5.59
CA ILE A 121 11.18 11.98 6.44
C ILE A 121 11.21 12.36 7.92
N ASP A 122 12.25 13.07 8.36
CA ASP A 122 12.33 13.53 9.76
C ASP A 122 11.17 14.47 10.11
N ALA A 123 10.76 15.35 9.19
CA ALA A 123 9.60 16.22 9.39
C ALA A 123 8.27 15.45 9.41
N ALA A 124 8.10 14.45 8.54
CA ALA A 124 6.92 13.58 8.56
C ALA A 124 6.81 12.83 9.89
N LYS A 125 7.91 12.25 10.38
CA LYS A 125 7.96 11.55 11.66
C LYS A 125 7.70 12.47 12.85
N LEU A 126 8.23 13.69 12.83
CA LEU A 126 7.96 14.70 13.87
C LEU A 126 6.45 15.05 13.90
N ALA A 127 5.79 15.02 12.76
CA ALA A 127 4.34 15.21 12.66
C ALA A 127 3.52 13.94 13.00
N GLY A 128 4.16 12.81 13.33
CA GLY A 128 3.49 11.54 13.63
C GLY A 128 3.09 10.73 12.38
N ILE A 129 3.67 11.03 11.22
CA ILE A 129 3.41 10.34 9.96
C ILE A 129 4.52 9.31 9.70
N GLN A 130 4.16 8.04 9.52
CA GLN A 130 5.05 6.99 9.05
C GLN A 130 5.44 7.22 7.58
N VAL A 131 6.59 6.68 7.17
CA VAL A 131 7.04 6.80 5.78
C VAL A 131 7.28 5.42 5.17
N TYR A 132 6.58 5.15 4.08
CA TYR A 132 6.75 3.96 3.25
C TYR A 132 7.39 4.38 1.92
N ALA A 133 8.55 3.80 1.64
CA ALA A 133 9.24 4.06 0.38
C ALA A 133 8.68 3.17 -0.73
N ASP A 134 8.49 3.75 -1.91
CA ASP A 134 8.26 2.97 -3.12
C ASP A 134 9.57 2.29 -3.54
N ILE A 135 9.55 0.98 -3.74
CA ILE A 135 10.71 0.21 -4.15
C ILE A 135 10.41 -0.61 -5.41
N VAL A 136 11.29 -0.45 -6.39
CA VAL A 136 11.25 -1.15 -7.68
C VAL A 136 12.43 -2.12 -7.72
N LEU A 137 12.14 -3.41 -7.58
CA LEU A 137 13.16 -4.45 -7.51
C LEU A 137 13.21 -5.32 -8.77
N ASN A 138 12.18 -5.28 -9.61
CA ASN A 138 12.01 -6.18 -10.74
C ASN A 138 13.10 -6.04 -11.80
N HIS A 139 13.54 -4.83 -12.09
CA HIS A 139 14.40 -4.54 -13.26
C HIS A 139 15.38 -3.41 -13.03
N LYS A 140 16.34 -3.30 -13.94
CA LYS A 140 17.26 -2.15 -14.05
C LYS A 140 17.26 -1.60 -15.47
N THR A 141 17.58 -0.31 -15.60
CA THR A 141 17.66 0.38 -16.89
C THR A 141 18.95 1.20 -17.02
N SER A 142 19.32 1.56 -18.26
CA SER A 142 20.43 2.47 -18.54
C SER A 142 21.77 2.03 -17.97
N ALA A 143 22.13 0.76 -18.16
CA ALA A 143 23.43 0.22 -17.77
C ALA A 143 24.60 1.10 -18.27
N ASP A 144 25.79 0.94 -17.68
CA ASP A 144 26.98 1.72 -18.05
C ASP A 144 27.61 1.22 -19.33
N THR A 145 27.58 -0.09 -19.58
CA THR A 145 28.11 -0.72 -20.82
C THR A 145 27.30 -1.95 -21.20
N ALA A 146 27.36 -2.29 -22.49
CA ALA A 146 26.83 -3.53 -23.01
C ALA A 146 27.84 -4.68 -22.83
N GLU A 147 27.32 -5.90 -22.64
CA GLU A 147 28.07 -7.14 -22.52
C GLU A 147 27.59 -8.17 -23.54
N SER A 148 28.53 -8.99 -24.03
CA SER A 148 28.19 -10.13 -24.87
C SER A 148 27.57 -11.25 -24.03
N THR A 149 26.43 -11.75 -24.47
CA THR A 149 25.79 -12.94 -23.88
C THR A 149 25.02 -13.74 -24.95
N THR A 150 24.63 -14.96 -24.61
CA THR A 150 23.77 -15.79 -25.46
C THR A 150 22.33 -15.68 -24.97
N ALA A 151 21.41 -15.53 -25.91
CA ALA A 151 19.98 -15.43 -25.61
C ALA A 151 19.14 -16.13 -26.68
N VAL A 152 17.88 -16.35 -26.38
CA VAL A 152 16.85 -16.74 -27.35
C VAL A 152 15.73 -15.70 -27.35
N ARG A 153 15.16 -15.45 -28.50
CA ARG A 153 13.96 -14.60 -28.58
C ARG A 153 12.74 -15.36 -28.07
N VAL A 154 11.86 -14.64 -27.35
CA VAL A 154 10.60 -15.22 -26.88
C VAL A 154 9.41 -14.35 -27.32
N ASP A 155 8.25 -14.98 -27.42
CA ASP A 155 6.99 -14.32 -27.74
C ASP A 155 6.56 -13.38 -26.62
N GLN A 156 6.11 -12.17 -26.96
CA GLN A 156 5.69 -11.16 -25.98
C GLN A 156 4.37 -11.53 -25.27
N ASN A 157 3.54 -12.37 -25.89
CA ASN A 157 2.24 -12.77 -25.36
C ASN A 157 2.27 -14.17 -24.72
N ASN A 158 3.28 -15.00 -25.06
CA ASN A 158 3.54 -16.28 -24.40
C ASN A 158 5.04 -16.53 -24.28
N ARG A 159 5.63 -16.10 -23.18
CA ARG A 159 7.08 -16.11 -22.93
C ARG A 159 7.71 -17.48 -22.82
N ASN A 160 6.89 -18.54 -22.83
CA ASN A 160 7.34 -19.93 -22.96
C ASN A 160 7.57 -20.35 -24.41
N VAL A 161 7.14 -19.54 -25.38
CA VAL A 161 7.37 -19.80 -26.82
C VAL A 161 8.64 -19.11 -27.27
N GLU A 162 9.59 -19.89 -27.74
CA GLU A 162 10.88 -19.40 -28.23
C GLU A 162 10.88 -19.32 -29.76
N TYR A 163 11.53 -18.30 -30.31
CA TYR A 163 11.68 -18.07 -31.73
C TYR A 163 13.13 -18.26 -32.20
N GLY A 164 13.34 -19.16 -33.17
CA GLY A 164 14.64 -19.45 -33.71
C GLY A 164 15.53 -20.26 -32.75
N GLY A 165 16.82 -20.14 -32.93
CA GLY A 165 17.81 -20.73 -32.03
C GLY A 165 18.49 -19.70 -31.13
N ASP A 166 19.49 -20.17 -30.40
CA ASP A 166 20.32 -19.31 -29.56
C ASP A 166 21.13 -18.35 -30.45
N ILE A 167 21.18 -17.09 -30.03
CA ILE A 167 21.85 -15.99 -30.70
C ILE A 167 22.79 -15.25 -29.75
N SER A 168 23.89 -14.71 -30.27
CA SER A 168 24.77 -13.84 -29.52
C SER A 168 24.23 -12.39 -29.58
N ILE A 169 24.05 -11.77 -28.43
CA ILE A 169 23.59 -10.40 -28.31
C ILE A 169 24.55 -9.52 -27.50
N GLN A 170 24.49 -8.22 -27.73
CA GLN A 170 25.09 -7.19 -26.87
C GLN A 170 23.98 -6.58 -26.00
N ALA A 171 23.92 -7.00 -24.73
CA ALA A 171 22.91 -6.60 -23.77
C ALA A 171 23.44 -5.50 -22.82
N TRP A 172 22.64 -4.46 -22.56
CA TRP A 172 22.98 -3.42 -21.61
C TRP A 172 22.73 -3.88 -20.17
N THR A 173 23.72 -4.56 -19.60
CA THR A 173 23.60 -5.25 -18.30
C THR A 173 24.74 -4.97 -17.33
N ARG A 174 25.80 -4.27 -17.77
CA ARG A 174 26.91 -3.90 -16.90
C ARG A 174 26.66 -2.59 -16.17
N PHE A 175 26.53 -2.67 -14.84
CA PHE A 175 26.39 -1.51 -13.97
C PHE A 175 27.58 -1.43 -13.01
N ASP A 176 28.44 -0.44 -13.21
CA ASP A 176 29.67 -0.19 -12.45
C ASP A 176 29.54 1.00 -11.48
N PHE A 177 28.51 1.85 -11.68
CA PHE A 177 28.20 3.03 -10.85
C PHE A 177 29.39 3.97 -10.67
N PRO A 178 29.97 4.50 -11.75
CA PRO A 178 31.23 5.27 -11.69
C PRO A 178 31.12 6.53 -10.84
N GLY A 179 29.93 7.13 -10.71
CA GLY A 179 29.72 8.32 -9.88
C GLY A 179 29.83 8.06 -8.37
N ARG A 180 29.70 6.80 -7.91
CA ARG A 180 29.91 6.42 -6.49
C ARG A 180 31.36 6.06 -6.18
N ARG A 181 32.25 6.02 -7.18
CA ARG A 181 33.62 5.54 -7.01
C ARG A 181 34.43 6.50 -6.13
N GLN A 182 35.12 5.95 -5.15
CA GLN A 182 36.01 6.61 -4.23
C GLN A 182 37.47 6.57 -4.75
N ALA A 183 38.37 7.30 -4.11
CA ALA A 183 39.78 7.39 -4.51
C ALA A 183 40.53 6.03 -4.43
N ASP A 184 40.07 5.13 -3.57
CA ASP A 184 40.63 3.78 -3.43
C ASP A 184 40.08 2.78 -4.48
N GLY A 185 39.23 3.24 -5.41
CA GLY A 185 38.61 2.45 -6.46
C GLY A 185 37.36 1.65 -6.03
N THR A 186 36.97 1.72 -4.75
CA THR A 186 35.73 1.14 -4.26
C THR A 186 34.53 2.06 -4.53
N ASN A 187 33.33 1.52 -4.54
CA ASN A 187 32.10 2.31 -4.57
C ASN A 187 31.63 2.59 -3.14
N LYS A 188 31.21 3.82 -2.86
CA LYS A 188 30.62 4.17 -1.56
C LYS A 188 29.34 3.33 -1.34
N TYR A 189 29.15 2.84 -0.12
CA TYR A 189 28.06 2.01 0.39
C TYR A 189 28.12 0.54 0.00
N ASP A 190 28.37 0.19 -1.25
CA ASP A 190 28.36 -1.17 -1.74
C ASP A 190 29.21 -1.33 -3.02
N ASN A 191 29.99 -2.42 -3.08
CA ASN A 191 30.88 -2.73 -4.21
C ASN A 191 30.28 -3.67 -5.22
N PHE A 192 29.03 -4.12 -5.04
CA PHE A 192 28.38 -5.03 -5.97
C PHE A 192 28.24 -4.36 -7.35
N ARG A 193 28.58 -5.12 -8.38
CA ARG A 193 28.48 -4.68 -9.77
C ARG A 193 27.62 -5.68 -10.52
N TRP A 194 26.65 -5.16 -11.25
CA TRP A 194 25.78 -5.98 -12.03
C TRP A 194 26.46 -6.38 -13.34
N SER A 195 26.14 -7.59 -13.80
CA SER A 195 26.58 -8.16 -15.07
C SER A 195 25.46 -9.03 -15.62
N TRP A 196 25.52 -9.41 -16.89
CA TRP A 196 24.47 -10.15 -17.57
C TRP A 196 23.96 -11.39 -16.80
N TYR A 197 24.84 -12.08 -16.07
CA TYR A 197 24.48 -13.28 -15.31
C TYR A 197 23.66 -13.00 -14.03
N HIS A 198 23.39 -11.76 -13.69
CA HIS A 198 22.47 -11.36 -12.63
C HIS A 198 21.06 -11.06 -13.15
N PHE A 199 20.81 -11.29 -14.44
CA PHE A 199 19.56 -11.01 -15.11
C PHE A 199 19.07 -12.23 -15.88
N ASP A 200 17.74 -12.29 -16.13
CA ASP A 200 17.09 -13.36 -16.89
C ASP A 200 16.82 -12.98 -18.34
N GLY A 201 16.74 -11.70 -18.65
CA GLY A 201 16.53 -11.22 -20.00
C GLY A 201 16.55 -9.71 -20.15
N VAL A 202 16.43 -9.26 -21.41
CA VAL A 202 16.34 -7.85 -21.79
C VAL A 202 15.36 -7.67 -22.96
N ASP A 203 14.91 -6.41 -23.19
CA ASP A 203 14.08 -6.04 -24.36
C ASP A 203 14.86 -5.37 -25.48
N TYR A 204 16.18 -5.25 -25.35
CA TYR A 204 17.01 -4.60 -26.34
C TYR A 204 18.37 -5.29 -26.51
N ALA A 205 18.75 -5.55 -27.74
CA ALA A 205 20.06 -6.06 -28.13
C ALA A 205 20.75 -5.07 -29.07
N GLN A 206 21.83 -4.42 -28.60
CA GLN A 206 22.50 -3.35 -29.32
C GLN A 206 22.98 -3.73 -30.72
N ASN A 207 23.46 -4.97 -30.90
CA ASN A 207 23.99 -5.44 -32.16
C ASN A 207 22.92 -5.88 -33.17
N LEU A 208 21.65 -6.02 -32.75
CA LEU A 208 20.58 -6.47 -33.61
C LEU A 208 19.69 -5.33 -34.10
N GLY A 209 19.67 -4.21 -33.38
CA GLY A 209 18.87 -3.03 -33.73
C GLY A 209 17.38 -3.35 -33.89
N ALA A 210 16.74 -2.73 -34.89
CA ALA A 210 15.35 -3.01 -35.26
C ALA A 210 15.33 -4.16 -36.28
N ASP A 211 15.39 -5.37 -35.81
CA ASP A 211 15.56 -6.59 -36.64
C ASP A 211 14.26 -7.11 -37.30
N GLY A 212 13.22 -6.29 -37.35
CA GLY A 212 11.95 -6.62 -38.02
C GLY A 212 11.03 -7.58 -37.26
N CYS A 213 11.43 -8.07 -36.08
CA CYS A 213 10.56 -8.91 -35.27
C CYS A 213 9.54 -8.08 -34.50
N THR A 214 8.25 -8.26 -34.78
CA THR A 214 7.18 -7.45 -34.19
C THR A 214 6.81 -7.92 -32.76
N ASN A 215 6.87 -9.22 -32.48
CA ASN A 215 6.38 -9.81 -31.22
C ASN A 215 7.44 -10.63 -30.48
N CYS A 216 8.72 -10.53 -30.82
CA CYS A 216 9.80 -11.34 -30.24
C CYS A 216 11.03 -10.50 -29.85
N ARG A 217 10.81 -9.33 -29.28
CA ARG A 217 11.86 -8.42 -28.81
C ARG A 217 12.24 -8.61 -27.35
N ILE A 218 11.84 -9.72 -26.73
CA ILE A 218 12.33 -10.14 -25.42
C ILE A 218 13.39 -11.22 -25.67
N TYR A 219 14.58 -10.98 -25.12
CA TYR A 219 15.75 -11.84 -25.25
C TYR A 219 15.98 -12.54 -23.91
N LYS A 220 15.51 -13.79 -23.77
CA LYS A 220 15.73 -14.62 -22.59
C LYS A 220 17.18 -15.15 -22.62
N PHE A 221 17.94 -14.91 -21.56
CA PHE A 221 19.33 -15.33 -21.49
C PHE A 221 19.49 -16.85 -21.41
N ARG A 222 20.64 -17.31 -21.89
CA ARG A 222 21.05 -18.71 -21.86
C ARG A 222 22.28 -18.89 -20.98
N GLY A 223 22.40 -20.06 -20.38
CA GLY A 223 23.51 -20.42 -19.51
C GLY A 223 23.07 -21.26 -18.32
N SER A 224 24.04 -21.71 -17.54
CA SER A 224 23.75 -22.46 -16.32
C SER A 224 22.98 -21.57 -15.32
N GLY A 225 21.84 -22.07 -14.83
CA GLY A 225 21.00 -21.35 -13.89
C GLY A 225 20.16 -20.23 -14.52
N LYS A 226 20.07 -20.13 -15.85
CA LYS A 226 19.26 -19.14 -16.55
C LYS A 226 17.90 -19.67 -16.95
N GLY A 227 16.89 -18.84 -16.81
CA GLY A 227 15.51 -19.14 -17.14
C GLY A 227 14.58 -18.10 -16.49
N TRP A 228 13.31 -18.13 -16.81
CA TRP A 228 12.33 -17.31 -16.09
C TRP A 228 12.20 -17.79 -14.65
N ASP A 229 12.10 -16.86 -13.72
CA ASP A 229 11.89 -17.15 -12.32
C ASP A 229 10.57 -17.92 -12.07
N PRO A 230 10.56 -18.93 -11.19
CA PRO A 230 9.35 -19.65 -10.81
C PRO A 230 8.49 -18.81 -9.84
N TYR A 231 7.24 -19.23 -9.68
CA TYR A 231 6.29 -18.61 -8.71
C TYR A 231 5.98 -17.12 -8.98
N VAL A 232 6.11 -16.70 -10.21
CA VAL A 232 5.60 -15.44 -10.76
C VAL A 232 4.19 -15.64 -11.33
N SER A 233 3.53 -14.59 -11.80
CA SER A 233 2.25 -14.73 -12.50
C SER A 233 2.39 -15.61 -13.73
N THR A 234 1.40 -16.48 -13.98
CA THR A 234 1.34 -17.33 -15.19
C THR A 234 0.70 -16.64 -16.38
N GLU A 235 0.30 -15.40 -16.25
CA GLU A 235 -0.10 -14.56 -17.38
C GLU A 235 1.01 -14.57 -18.43
N LYS A 236 0.65 -14.59 -19.70
CA LYS A 236 1.62 -14.71 -20.80
C LYS A 236 2.56 -15.93 -20.72
N GLY A 237 2.08 -17.02 -20.13
CA GLY A 237 2.85 -18.23 -19.91
C GLY A 237 3.80 -18.17 -18.70
N SER A 238 4.62 -17.14 -18.63
CA SER A 238 5.40 -16.69 -17.47
C SER A 238 5.50 -15.17 -17.54
N TYR A 239 5.10 -14.48 -16.50
CA TYR A 239 5.18 -13.02 -16.50
C TYR A 239 6.32 -12.50 -15.63
N ASP A 240 7.43 -13.20 -15.62
CA ASP A 240 8.68 -12.80 -15.00
C ASP A 240 9.17 -11.48 -15.60
N TYR A 241 9.51 -11.50 -16.87
CA TYR A 241 9.96 -10.31 -17.59
C TYR A 241 8.89 -9.21 -17.66
N LEU A 242 9.20 -7.99 -17.20
CA LEU A 242 8.37 -6.81 -17.39
C LEU A 242 9.00 -5.83 -18.39
N MET A 243 10.22 -5.34 -18.10
CA MET A 243 10.94 -4.36 -18.92
C MET A 243 12.43 -4.30 -18.54
N GLY A 244 13.24 -3.64 -19.39
CA GLY A 244 14.64 -3.36 -19.13
C GLY A 244 15.53 -4.60 -19.01
N ALA A 245 16.43 -4.61 -18.03
CA ALA A 245 17.19 -5.80 -17.64
C ALA A 245 16.51 -6.44 -16.42
N ASP A 246 15.89 -7.58 -16.64
CA ASP A 246 15.08 -8.34 -15.70
C ASP A 246 15.96 -9.05 -14.67
N ILE A 247 15.72 -8.82 -13.39
CA ILE A 247 16.59 -9.29 -12.31
C ILE A 247 16.32 -10.75 -11.98
N ASP A 248 17.37 -11.60 -11.98
CA ASP A 248 17.34 -13.01 -11.60
C ASP A 248 17.28 -13.18 -10.07
N PHE A 249 16.10 -13.43 -9.53
CA PHE A 249 15.90 -13.67 -8.11
C PHE A 249 16.29 -15.08 -7.65
N GLN A 250 16.71 -15.97 -8.54
CA GLN A 250 17.32 -17.25 -8.16
C GLN A 250 18.82 -17.08 -7.88
N HIS A 251 19.46 -16.02 -8.42
CA HIS A 251 20.88 -15.81 -8.24
C HIS A 251 21.22 -15.44 -6.78
N PRO A 252 22.12 -16.18 -6.09
CA PRO A 252 22.39 -15.97 -4.66
C PRO A 252 22.99 -14.60 -4.36
N ASP A 253 23.87 -14.08 -5.23
CA ASP A 253 24.49 -12.77 -5.02
C ASP A 253 23.49 -11.63 -5.17
N VAL A 254 22.51 -11.76 -6.08
CA VAL A 254 21.41 -10.81 -6.23
C VAL A 254 20.56 -10.77 -4.95
N LYS A 255 20.16 -11.93 -4.43
CA LYS A 255 19.40 -12.01 -3.18
C LYS A 255 20.17 -11.39 -1.99
N ALA A 256 21.45 -11.69 -1.88
CA ALA A 256 22.31 -11.15 -0.83
C ALA A 256 22.44 -9.62 -0.95
N HIS A 257 22.69 -9.12 -2.16
CA HIS A 257 22.81 -7.69 -2.45
C HIS A 257 21.50 -6.93 -2.13
N LEU A 258 20.35 -7.41 -2.58
CA LEU A 258 19.06 -6.77 -2.32
C LEU A 258 18.67 -6.82 -0.85
N LYS A 259 19.00 -7.88 -0.10
CA LYS A 259 18.84 -7.95 1.37
C LYS A 259 19.69 -6.87 2.06
N SER A 260 20.96 -6.75 1.69
CA SER A 260 21.88 -5.72 2.21
C SER A 260 21.39 -4.32 1.91
N TRP A 261 20.93 -4.09 0.68
CA TRP A 261 20.35 -2.81 0.27
C TRP A 261 19.10 -2.46 1.09
N GLY A 262 18.18 -3.39 1.28
CA GLY A 262 16.97 -3.17 2.06
C GLY A 262 17.26 -2.72 3.50
N VAL A 263 18.27 -3.34 4.13
CA VAL A 263 18.74 -2.95 5.47
C VAL A 263 19.37 -1.56 5.44
N TRP A 264 20.25 -1.29 4.47
CA TRP A 264 20.89 0.02 4.31
C TRP A 264 19.85 1.13 4.07
N TYR A 265 18.89 0.91 3.18
CA TYR A 265 17.87 1.90 2.85
C TYR A 265 16.96 2.19 4.05
N THR A 266 16.50 1.13 4.73
CA THR A 266 15.67 1.27 5.93
C THR A 266 16.36 2.08 7.02
N ASN A 267 17.65 1.82 7.28
CA ASN A 267 18.41 2.52 8.31
C ASN A 267 18.78 3.96 7.88
N THR A 268 19.23 4.14 6.64
CA THR A 268 19.65 5.43 6.10
C THR A 268 18.49 6.42 6.06
N ALA A 269 17.33 5.99 5.57
CA ALA A 269 16.14 6.83 5.45
C ALA A 269 15.18 6.69 6.62
N LYS A 270 15.49 5.87 7.64
CA LYS A 270 14.65 5.62 8.83
C LYS A 270 13.22 5.19 8.46
N LEU A 271 13.07 4.37 7.42
CA LEU A 271 11.77 3.97 6.87
C LEU A 271 10.93 3.17 7.86
N ASP A 272 9.61 3.29 7.75
CA ASP A 272 8.65 2.52 8.54
C ASP A 272 7.98 1.42 7.72
N GLY A 273 8.28 1.36 6.41
CA GLY A 273 7.73 0.33 5.53
C GLY A 273 8.02 0.59 4.05
N PHE A 274 7.36 -0.21 3.22
CA PHE A 274 7.55 -0.23 1.77
C PHE A 274 6.23 -0.38 1.01
N ARG A 275 6.12 0.30 -0.10
CA ARG A 275 5.27 -0.12 -1.23
C ARG A 275 6.20 -0.81 -2.23
N ILE A 276 5.85 -2.01 -2.61
CA ILE A 276 6.69 -2.84 -3.48
C ILE A 276 6.04 -2.90 -4.86
N ASP A 277 6.76 -2.37 -5.83
CA ASP A 277 6.36 -2.27 -7.23
C ASP A 277 6.35 -3.63 -7.92
N ALA A 278 5.44 -3.81 -8.88
CA ALA A 278 5.47 -4.87 -9.88
C ALA A 278 5.66 -6.30 -9.32
N THR A 279 5.11 -6.59 -8.15
CA THR A 279 5.33 -7.88 -7.45
C THR A 279 4.77 -9.10 -8.20
N LYS A 280 3.92 -8.87 -9.20
CA LYS A 280 3.40 -9.89 -10.12
C LYS A 280 4.50 -10.58 -10.92
N HIS A 281 5.61 -9.88 -11.12
CA HIS A 281 6.76 -10.28 -11.95
C HIS A 281 7.93 -10.82 -11.13
N ILE A 282 7.82 -10.84 -9.80
CA ILE A 282 8.88 -11.27 -8.89
C ILE A 282 8.45 -12.54 -8.17
N THR A 283 9.37 -13.50 -8.06
CA THR A 283 9.11 -14.77 -7.36
C THR A 283 8.65 -14.54 -5.92
N ALA A 284 7.45 -15.02 -5.58
CA ALA A 284 6.82 -14.76 -4.27
C ALA A 284 7.66 -15.18 -3.05
N PRO A 285 8.40 -16.32 -3.05
CA PRO A 285 9.28 -16.71 -1.96
C PRO A 285 10.39 -15.70 -1.62
N PHE A 286 10.85 -14.91 -2.61
CA PHE A 286 11.84 -13.86 -2.36
C PHE A 286 11.36 -12.85 -1.32
N PHE A 287 10.09 -12.43 -1.39
CA PHE A 287 9.55 -11.44 -0.46
C PHE A 287 9.51 -11.95 0.98
N ASN A 288 9.23 -13.23 1.19
CA ASN A 288 9.23 -13.84 2.51
C ASN A 288 10.64 -13.75 3.13
N GLU A 289 11.67 -14.12 2.37
CA GLU A 289 13.06 -14.03 2.82
C GLU A 289 13.52 -12.59 3.01
N TRP A 290 13.20 -11.71 2.06
CA TRP A 290 13.67 -10.32 2.04
C TRP A 290 13.05 -9.51 3.18
N LEU A 291 11.72 -9.56 3.35
CA LEU A 291 11.02 -8.85 4.42
C LEU A 291 11.45 -9.32 5.80
N TYR A 292 11.57 -10.64 5.98
CA TYR A 292 12.07 -11.21 7.24
C TYR A 292 13.46 -10.66 7.56
N HIS A 293 14.39 -10.76 6.60
CA HIS A 293 15.77 -10.30 6.79
C HIS A 293 15.83 -8.81 7.12
N VAL A 294 15.15 -7.94 6.36
CA VAL A 294 15.14 -6.49 6.58
C VAL A 294 14.55 -6.15 7.94
N ARG A 295 13.41 -6.73 8.30
CA ARG A 295 12.76 -6.50 9.60
C ARG A 295 13.62 -6.89 10.77
N GLN A 296 14.25 -8.09 10.73
CA GLN A 296 15.11 -8.55 11.80
C GLN A 296 16.37 -7.69 11.91
N SER A 297 17.06 -7.45 10.80
CA SER A 297 18.33 -6.72 10.79
C SER A 297 18.20 -5.24 11.17
N THR A 298 17.01 -4.66 11.01
CA THR A 298 16.75 -3.24 11.34
C THR A 298 16.03 -3.05 12.68
N GLY A 299 15.70 -4.15 13.38
CA GLY A 299 14.92 -4.08 14.61
C GLY A 299 13.49 -3.57 14.44
N LYS A 300 12.92 -3.68 13.23
CA LYS A 300 11.56 -3.20 12.88
C LYS A 300 10.64 -4.36 12.50
N PRO A 301 10.28 -5.26 13.42
CA PRO A 301 9.51 -6.47 13.09
C PRO A 301 8.13 -6.19 12.48
N ASN A 302 7.60 -5.00 12.69
CA ASN A 302 6.30 -4.56 12.21
C ASN A 302 6.39 -3.53 11.07
N ALA A 303 7.56 -3.35 10.42
CA ALA A 303 7.66 -2.47 9.26
C ALA A 303 6.59 -2.87 8.23
N PHE A 304 5.77 -1.89 7.82
CA PHE A 304 4.67 -2.13 6.89
C PHE A 304 5.19 -2.57 5.52
N ALA A 305 4.44 -3.42 4.84
CA ALA A 305 4.70 -3.75 3.45
C ALA A 305 3.37 -3.90 2.70
N VAL A 306 3.28 -3.27 1.55
CA VAL A 306 2.16 -3.42 0.62
C VAL A 306 2.70 -3.70 -0.78
N SER A 307 2.16 -4.74 -1.41
CA SER A 307 2.50 -5.14 -2.77
C SER A 307 1.56 -4.52 -3.80
N GLU A 308 2.13 -4.11 -4.91
CA GLU A 308 1.37 -3.90 -6.13
C GLU A 308 1.38 -5.21 -6.94
N TYR A 309 0.35 -6.00 -6.73
CA TYR A 309 0.03 -7.16 -7.57
C TYR A 309 -1.21 -6.81 -8.38
N TRP A 310 -1.03 -6.30 -9.61
CA TRP A 310 -2.14 -5.80 -10.42
C TRP A 310 -2.97 -6.94 -11.00
N GLU A 311 -4.04 -7.29 -10.29
CA GLU A 311 -4.92 -8.40 -10.64
C GLU A 311 -6.37 -8.13 -10.20
N ARG A 312 -7.31 -8.27 -11.13
CA ARG A 312 -8.75 -8.05 -10.90
C ARG A 312 -9.47 -9.30 -10.42
N ASP A 313 -8.95 -10.48 -10.68
CA ASP A 313 -9.50 -11.74 -10.17
C ASP A 313 -9.08 -11.94 -8.71
N ILE A 314 -10.07 -11.92 -7.83
CA ILE A 314 -9.85 -12.09 -6.39
C ILE A 314 -9.21 -13.43 -6.04
N ASN A 315 -9.50 -14.51 -6.79
CA ASN A 315 -8.92 -15.82 -6.49
C ASN A 315 -7.41 -15.80 -6.72
N VAL A 316 -6.97 -15.19 -7.82
CA VAL A 316 -5.54 -15.07 -8.14
C VAL A 316 -4.85 -14.15 -7.12
N LEU A 317 -5.42 -12.97 -6.84
CA LEU A 317 -4.87 -12.04 -5.85
C LEU A 317 -4.81 -12.65 -4.45
N ASN A 318 -5.87 -13.33 -4.02
CA ASN A 318 -5.94 -13.99 -2.72
C ASN A 318 -4.90 -15.12 -2.58
N ASN A 319 -4.69 -15.91 -3.64
CA ASN A 319 -3.65 -16.94 -3.68
C ASN A 319 -2.26 -16.32 -3.53
N TYR A 320 -1.99 -15.22 -4.23
CA TYR A 320 -0.74 -14.48 -4.07
C TYR A 320 -0.57 -13.97 -2.63
N VAL A 321 -1.58 -13.29 -2.08
CA VAL A 321 -1.53 -12.79 -0.70
C VAL A 321 -1.26 -13.92 0.30
N ASN A 322 -1.86 -15.09 0.11
CA ASN A 322 -1.59 -16.26 0.95
C ASN A 322 -0.15 -16.76 0.79
N SER A 323 0.41 -16.76 -0.42
CA SER A 323 1.79 -17.23 -0.67
C SER A 323 2.85 -16.35 -0.01
N VAL A 324 2.69 -15.02 -0.05
CA VAL A 324 3.60 -14.06 0.58
C VAL A 324 3.33 -13.84 2.09
N ASN A 325 2.34 -14.54 2.66
CA ASN A 325 2.00 -14.54 4.08
C ASN A 325 2.03 -15.96 4.68
N SER A 326 2.77 -16.87 4.06
CA SER A 326 2.82 -18.28 4.46
C SER A 326 3.46 -18.52 5.83
N THR A 327 4.25 -17.57 6.32
CA THR A 327 4.84 -17.62 7.67
C THR A 327 4.31 -16.51 8.57
N ALA A 328 4.41 -16.70 9.89
CA ALA A 328 3.91 -15.72 10.88
C ALA A 328 4.64 -14.36 10.82
N ASN A 329 5.86 -14.33 10.23
CA ASN A 329 6.76 -13.18 10.28
C ASN A 329 6.73 -12.32 9.00
N ASP A 330 6.05 -12.77 7.93
CA ASP A 330 6.18 -12.19 6.59
C ASP A 330 4.95 -11.38 6.17
N LYS A 331 4.35 -10.68 7.11
CA LYS A 331 3.10 -9.95 6.88
C LYS A 331 3.27 -8.89 5.78
N MET A 332 2.67 -9.14 4.61
CA MET A 332 2.56 -8.21 3.51
C MET A 332 1.10 -8.02 3.12
N SER A 333 0.67 -6.78 2.98
CA SER A 333 -0.63 -6.40 2.42
C SER A 333 -0.55 -6.34 0.90
N ALA A 334 -1.69 -6.28 0.23
CA ALA A 334 -1.75 -5.98 -1.19
C ALA A 334 -2.77 -4.87 -1.46
N PHE A 335 -2.58 -4.10 -2.52
CA PHE A 335 -3.61 -3.20 -3.01
C PHE A 335 -4.83 -3.99 -3.48
N ASP A 336 -6.03 -3.52 -3.07
CA ASP A 336 -7.31 -4.15 -3.44
C ASP A 336 -7.72 -3.74 -4.86
N VAL A 337 -7.03 -4.28 -5.85
CA VAL A 337 -7.32 -4.04 -7.26
C VAL A 337 -8.73 -4.51 -7.65
N PRO A 338 -9.27 -5.64 -7.12
CA PRO A 338 -10.68 -5.98 -7.32
C PRO A 338 -11.66 -4.90 -6.86
N LEU A 339 -11.44 -4.24 -5.71
CA LEU A 339 -12.29 -3.15 -5.25
C LEU A 339 -12.18 -1.92 -6.15
N HIS A 340 -10.96 -1.54 -6.55
CA HIS A 340 -10.75 -0.49 -7.55
C HIS A 340 -11.52 -0.78 -8.84
N ALA A 341 -11.46 -2.02 -9.35
CA ALA A 341 -12.20 -2.43 -10.54
C ALA A 341 -13.72 -2.33 -10.35
N LYS A 342 -14.26 -2.58 -9.14
CA LYS A 342 -15.67 -2.34 -8.82
C LYS A 342 -16.02 -0.86 -8.86
N PHE A 343 -15.16 0.02 -8.37
CA PHE A 343 -15.36 1.47 -8.46
C PHE A 343 -15.35 1.95 -9.91
N GLU A 344 -14.40 1.48 -10.72
CA GLU A 344 -14.35 1.77 -12.16
C GLU A 344 -15.63 1.31 -12.88
N GLN A 345 -16.07 0.07 -12.63
CA GLN A 345 -17.30 -0.49 -13.21
C GLN A 345 -18.53 0.31 -12.81
N ALA A 346 -18.68 0.64 -11.52
CA ALA A 346 -19.81 1.43 -11.03
C ALA A 346 -19.84 2.84 -11.65
N ALA A 347 -18.66 3.47 -11.72
CA ALA A 347 -18.53 4.79 -12.32
C ALA A 347 -18.90 4.78 -13.82
N ASN A 348 -18.46 3.75 -14.56
CA ASN A 348 -18.74 3.62 -16.00
C ASN A 348 -20.17 3.13 -16.30
N ALA A 349 -20.81 2.41 -15.39
CA ALA A 349 -22.20 1.98 -15.49
C ALA A 349 -23.20 3.14 -15.38
N ASN A 350 -22.74 4.31 -14.94
CA ASN A 350 -23.50 5.56 -14.94
C ASN A 350 -24.87 5.48 -14.26
N GLY A 351 -24.94 4.74 -13.13
CA GLY A 351 -26.17 4.60 -12.33
C GLY A 351 -26.94 3.30 -12.58
N SER A 352 -26.35 2.33 -13.23
CA SER A 352 -26.95 0.99 -13.43
C SER A 352 -26.10 -0.14 -12.84
N PHE A 353 -25.16 0.19 -11.97
CA PHE A 353 -24.35 -0.81 -11.25
C PHE A 353 -25.15 -1.36 -10.05
N ASP A 354 -25.04 -2.65 -9.79
CA ASP A 354 -25.59 -3.23 -8.57
C ASP A 354 -24.70 -2.89 -7.36
N MET A 355 -25.02 -1.78 -6.69
CA MET A 355 -24.31 -1.29 -5.50
C MET A 355 -24.33 -2.31 -4.34
N GLY A 356 -25.33 -3.21 -4.27
CA GLY A 356 -25.36 -4.32 -3.33
C GLY A 356 -24.16 -5.25 -3.48
N SER A 357 -23.61 -5.35 -4.69
CA SER A 357 -22.45 -6.18 -5.01
C SER A 357 -21.09 -5.46 -4.90
N LEU A 358 -21.05 -4.19 -4.49
CA LEU A 358 -19.84 -3.34 -4.53
C LEU A 358 -18.63 -3.96 -3.82
N LEU A 359 -18.86 -4.65 -2.71
CA LEU A 359 -17.80 -5.29 -1.92
C LEU A 359 -17.62 -6.78 -2.23
N THR A 360 -18.48 -7.36 -3.05
CA THR A 360 -18.43 -8.80 -3.37
C THR A 360 -17.19 -9.11 -4.19
N ASN A 361 -16.45 -10.17 -3.80
CA ASN A 361 -15.23 -10.61 -4.47
C ASN A 361 -14.14 -9.52 -4.49
N THR A 362 -13.95 -8.85 -3.37
CA THR A 362 -12.85 -7.89 -3.14
C THR A 362 -11.89 -8.42 -2.07
N LEU A 363 -10.65 -7.94 -2.07
CA LEU A 363 -9.68 -8.36 -1.07
C LEU A 363 -10.09 -7.88 0.33
N VAL A 364 -10.67 -6.69 0.44
CA VAL A 364 -11.15 -6.15 1.72
C VAL A 364 -12.29 -6.99 2.32
N ALA A 365 -13.11 -7.64 1.49
CA ALA A 365 -14.13 -8.56 1.97
C ALA A 365 -13.54 -9.91 2.40
N TRP A 366 -12.52 -10.42 1.70
CA TRP A 366 -11.94 -11.74 1.97
C TRP A 366 -10.83 -11.70 3.02
N GLN A 367 -9.97 -10.68 2.99
CA GLN A 367 -8.84 -10.51 3.90
C GLN A 367 -8.72 -9.04 4.36
N PRO A 368 -9.65 -8.55 5.20
CA PRO A 368 -9.73 -7.14 5.59
C PRO A 368 -8.43 -6.59 6.20
N ALA A 369 -7.67 -7.42 6.91
CA ALA A 369 -6.41 -7.05 7.54
C ALA A 369 -5.22 -6.97 6.56
N ARG A 370 -5.40 -7.45 5.32
CA ARG A 370 -4.37 -7.48 4.27
C ARG A 370 -4.68 -6.55 3.10
N ALA A 371 -5.86 -5.98 3.06
CA ALA A 371 -6.31 -5.12 1.97
C ALA A 371 -5.86 -3.68 2.20
N ALA A 372 -5.02 -3.15 1.30
CA ALA A 372 -4.80 -1.72 1.15
C ALA A 372 -5.79 -1.21 0.09
N THR A 373 -6.81 -0.48 0.53
CA THR A 373 -7.88 0.01 -0.35
C THR A 373 -7.52 1.35 -0.96
N PHE A 374 -7.88 1.57 -2.22
CA PHE A 374 -7.61 2.81 -2.94
C PHE A 374 -8.71 3.11 -3.96
N VAL A 375 -8.81 4.35 -4.42
CA VAL A 375 -9.74 4.76 -5.49
C VAL A 375 -8.99 4.80 -6.81
N ASP A 376 -8.01 5.68 -6.93
CA ASP A 376 -7.08 5.75 -8.06
C ASP A 376 -5.63 5.84 -7.55
N ASN A 377 -4.67 5.69 -8.45
CA ASN A 377 -3.25 5.93 -8.23
C ASN A 377 -2.60 6.59 -9.48
N HIS A 378 -1.29 6.75 -9.47
CA HIS A 378 -0.54 7.39 -10.53
C HIS A 378 -0.62 6.65 -11.89
N ASP A 379 -0.94 5.35 -11.90
CA ASP A 379 -1.01 4.51 -13.12
C ASP A 379 -2.44 4.31 -13.66
N THR A 380 -3.48 4.63 -12.88
CA THR A 380 -4.87 4.40 -13.30
C THR A 380 -5.47 5.54 -14.12
N LEU A 381 -4.83 6.72 -14.14
CA LEU A 381 -5.33 7.88 -14.87
C LEU A 381 -5.25 7.69 -16.39
N ASP A 382 -6.04 8.46 -17.12
CA ASP A 382 -6.10 8.42 -18.58
C ASP A 382 -4.72 8.58 -19.23
N GLY A 383 -4.38 7.70 -20.16
CA GLY A 383 -3.10 7.67 -20.87
C GLY A 383 -1.95 7.06 -20.08
N ARG A 384 -2.21 6.39 -18.94
CA ARG A 384 -1.23 5.63 -18.16
C ARG A 384 -1.31 4.13 -18.49
N SER A 385 -0.32 3.37 -18.00
CA SER A 385 -0.15 1.94 -18.31
C SER A 385 -1.31 1.06 -17.85
N LEU A 386 -1.95 1.43 -16.75
CA LEU A 386 -3.06 0.71 -16.11
C LEU A 386 -4.37 1.53 -16.16
N ALA A 387 -4.54 2.36 -17.19
CA ALA A 387 -5.67 3.28 -17.33
C ALA A 387 -7.02 2.61 -17.01
N SER A 388 -7.59 2.98 -15.88
CA SER A 388 -8.84 2.45 -15.33
C SER A 388 -9.48 3.44 -14.35
N LYS A 389 -9.36 4.73 -14.68
CA LYS A 389 -9.79 5.84 -13.84
C LYS A 389 -11.24 5.72 -13.38
N VAL A 390 -11.47 5.89 -12.10
CA VAL A 390 -12.82 6.10 -11.54
C VAL A 390 -13.31 7.48 -11.94
N GLN A 391 -14.50 7.56 -12.57
CA GLN A 391 -15.06 8.83 -13.03
C GLN A 391 -15.32 9.79 -11.86
N ASP A 392 -15.09 11.08 -12.09
CA ASP A 392 -15.13 12.11 -11.04
C ASP A 392 -16.44 12.15 -10.25
N TRP A 393 -17.59 11.86 -10.89
CA TRP A 393 -18.88 11.84 -10.21
C TRP A 393 -18.99 10.74 -9.14
N PHE A 394 -18.30 9.59 -9.32
CA PHE A 394 -18.36 8.46 -8.41
C PHE A 394 -17.27 8.53 -7.30
N LYS A 395 -16.19 9.29 -7.51
CA LYS A 395 -15.08 9.41 -6.53
C LYS A 395 -15.53 9.74 -5.10
N PRO A 396 -16.50 10.66 -4.86
CA PRO A 396 -16.98 10.88 -3.49
C PRO A 396 -17.54 9.62 -2.82
N MET A 397 -18.24 8.76 -3.57
CA MET A 397 -18.78 7.50 -3.05
C MET A 397 -17.67 6.45 -2.81
N ALA A 398 -16.71 6.37 -3.73
CA ALA A 398 -15.55 5.49 -3.58
C ALA A 398 -14.67 5.88 -2.38
N TYR A 399 -14.38 7.16 -2.19
CA TYR A 399 -13.63 7.65 -1.01
C TYR A 399 -14.40 7.47 0.30
N ALA A 400 -15.73 7.65 0.31
CA ALA A 400 -16.55 7.32 1.48
C ALA A 400 -16.40 5.84 1.83
N THR A 401 -16.43 4.94 0.83
CA THR A 401 -16.30 3.50 1.02
C THR A 401 -14.95 3.12 1.65
N ILE A 402 -13.84 3.63 1.15
CA ILE A 402 -12.52 3.25 1.70
C ILE A 402 -12.18 3.95 3.02
N LEU A 403 -12.63 5.21 3.22
CA LEU A 403 -12.24 6.00 4.39
C LEU A 403 -13.15 5.77 5.60
N LEU A 404 -14.45 5.50 5.42
CA LEU A 404 -15.42 5.52 6.50
C LEU A 404 -15.89 4.13 6.94
N ARG A 405 -15.54 3.06 6.24
CA ARG A 405 -15.74 1.68 6.68
C ARG A 405 -14.64 1.23 7.64
N GLN A 406 -14.92 0.15 8.37
CA GLN A 406 -13.99 -0.41 9.37
C GLN A 406 -12.83 -1.18 8.71
N ALA A 407 -13.13 -1.95 7.68
CA ALA A 407 -12.19 -2.87 7.04
C ALA A 407 -11.27 -2.16 6.05
N GLY A 408 -10.05 -2.69 5.91
CA GLY A 408 -9.05 -2.20 4.97
C GLY A 408 -8.19 -1.05 5.50
N TYR A 409 -7.03 -0.86 4.85
CA TYR A 409 -6.13 0.26 5.10
C TYR A 409 -6.21 1.22 3.91
N PRO A 410 -6.91 2.35 4.04
CA PRO A 410 -7.18 3.22 2.91
C PRO A 410 -5.97 4.04 2.48
N THR A 411 -5.85 4.19 1.16
CA THR A 411 -4.88 5.06 0.49
C THR A 411 -5.60 6.20 -0.21
N VAL A 412 -5.26 7.42 0.13
CA VAL A 412 -5.66 8.63 -0.60
C VAL A 412 -4.61 8.91 -1.67
N PHE A 413 -5.04 9.22 -2.88
CA PHE A 413 -4.17 9.64 -3.96
C PHE A 413 -4.09 11.17 -4.01
N LEU A 414 -2.87 11.73 -4.01
CA LEU A 414 -2.66 13.19 -4.05
C LEU A 414 -3.29 13.81 -5.30
N GLY A 415 -3.22 13.11 -6.45
CA GLY A 415 -3.82 13.56 -7.69
C GLY A 415 -5.34 13.70 -7.62
N ASP A 416 -6.05 12.87 -6.85
CA ASP A 416 -7.47 13.03 -6.61
C ASP A 416 -7.77 14.18 -5.64
N HIS A 417 -6.91 14.39 -4.65
CA HIS A 417 -7.09 15.47 -3.70
C HIS A 417 -6.84 16.84 -4.33
N GLU A 418 -5.72 17.02 -5.03
CA GLU A 418 -5.32 18.33 -5.58
C GLU A 418 -5.80 18.56 -7.03
N GLY A 419 -6.16 17.47 -7.72
CA GLY A 419 -6.45 17.45 -9.15
C GLY A 419 -5.19 17.27 -9.98
N VAL A 420 -5.35 16.70 -11.17
CA VAL A 420 -4.31 16.59 -12.21
C VAL A 420 -4.86 17.25 -13.47
N PRO A 421 -4.26 18.34 -13.95
CA PRO A 421 -4.80 19.09 -15.08
C PRO A 421 -5.09 18.21 -16.30
N GLY A 422 -6.32 18.31 -16.81
CA GLY A 422 -6.80 17.56 -17.97
C GLY A 422 -7.07 16.06 -17.72
N LYS A 423 -6.88 15.54 -16.48
CA LYS A 423 -7.06 14.12 -16.16
C LYS A 423 -8.07 13.86 -15.05
N VAL A 424 -7.97 14.57 -13.93
CA VAL A 424 -8.86 14.42 -12.79
C VAL A 424 -9.13 15.75 -12.12
N ALA A 425 -10.38 15.97 -11.69
CA ALA A 425 -10.79 17.15 -10.96
C ALA A 425 -10.25 17.15 -9.52
N ASN A 426 -10.17 18.34 -8.91
CA ASN A 426 -9.84 18.47 -7.48
C ASN A 426 -11.03 18.01 -6.63
N HIS A 427 -10.81 17.02 -5.78
CA HIS A 427 -11.79 16.46 -4.84
C HIS A 427 -11.47 16.77 -3.37
N SER A 428 -10.55 17.70 -3.08
CA SER A 428 -10.19 18.08 -1.69
C SER A 428 -11.41 18.47 -0.85
N TRP A 429 -12.40 19.14 -1.45
CA TRP A 429 -13.63 19.58 -0.79
C TRP A 429 -14.42 18.46 -0.10
N VAL A 430 -14.34 17.23 -0.61
CA VAL A 430 -15.02 16.06 -0.04
C VAL A 430 -14.05 15.13 0.67
N ILE A 431 -12.83 14.92 0.13
CA ILE A 431 -11.82 14.05 0.76
C ILE A 431 -11.44 14.57 2.15
N ASP A 432 -11.27 15.89 2.33
CA ASP A 432 -10.95 16.48 3.64
C ASP A 432 -12.08 16.25 4.68
N LYS A 433 -13.34 16.29 4.24
CA LYS A 433 -14.48 15.95 5.11
C LYS A 433 -14.48 14.48 5.51
N MET A 434 -14.13 13.58 4.57
CA MET A 434 -14.05 12.14 4.85
C MET A 434 -12.84 11.78 5.73
N LEU A 435 -11.70 12.44 5.55
CA LEU A 435 -10.56 12.33 6.46
C LEU A 435 -10.93 12.77 7.88
N THR A 436 -11.66 13.88 8.02
CA THR A 436 -12.21 14.33 9.30
C THR A 436 -13.18 13.29 9.88
N GLY A 437 -14.09 12.77 9.05
CA GLY A 437 -15.02 11.69 9.42
C GLY A 437 -14.28 10.44 9.92
N ARG A 438 -13.22 10.02 9.21
CA ARG A 438 -12.39 8.89 9.61
C ARG A 438 -11.67 9.13 10.93
N LYS A 439 -11.06 10.31 11.08
CA LYS A 439 -10.29 10.67 12.27
C LYS A 439 -11.13 10.74 13.54
N PHE A 440 -12.40 11.20 13.44
CA PHE A 440 -13.21 11.52 14.61
C PHE A 440 -14.46 10.64 14.78
N HIS A 441 -15.02 10.06 13.70
CA HIS A 441 -16.37 9.49 13.71
C HIS A 441 -16.47 8.04 13.25
N ALA A 442 -15.54 7.54 12.42
CA ALA A 442 -15.61 6.20 11.86
C ALA A 442 -15.14 5.11 12.85
N TYR A 443 -15.74 5.08 14.03
CA TYR A 443 -15.41 4.15 15.12
C TYR A 443 -16.64 3.39 15.65
N GLY A 444 -16.39 2.37 16.46
CA GLY A 444 -17.45 1.55 17.07
C GLY A 444 -18.01 0.49 16.11
N THR A 445 -19.14 -0.08 16.48
CA THR A 445 -19.83 -1.11 15.69
C THR A 445 -20.20 -0.58 14.32
N GLN A 446 -20.00 -1.40 13.29
CA GLN A 446 -20.47 -1.12 11.94
C GLN A 446 -21.71 -1.95 11.64
N ASN A 447 -22.77 -1.29 11.15
CA ASN A 447 -23.97 -1.95 10.65
C ASN A 447 -24.10 -1.68 9.16
N ASP A 448 -24.13 -2.73 8.35
CA ASP A 448 -24.12 -2.67 6.90
C ASP A 448 -25.52 -2.83 6.31
N TYR A 449 -25.83 -2.10 5.24
CA TYR A 449 -27.10 -2.07 4.50
C TYR A 449 -26.82 -2.12 3.00
N PHE A 450 -26.38 -3.29 2.50
CA PHE A 450 -26.05 -3.55 1.09
C PHE A 450 -27.10 -4.45 0.44
N ASP A 451 -28.36 -4.14 0.66
CA ASP A 451 -29.56 -4.92 0.29
C ASP A 451 -30.39 -4.29 -0.84
N HIS A 452 -29.81 -3.36 -1.61
CA HIS A 452 -30.49 -2.67 -2.71
C HIS A 452 -29.50 -2.40 -3.86
N SER A 453 -30.00 -2.47 -5.09
CA SER A 453 -29.16 -2.27 -6.29
C SER A 453 -28.56 -0.87 -6.40
N ASP A 454 -29.27 0.16 -5.97
CA ASP A 454 -28.84 1.56 -6.18
C ASP A 454 -28.43 2.23 -4.86
N VAL A 455 -29.11 1.90 -3.74
CA VAL A 455 -29.00 2.63 -2.48
C VAL A 455 -28.43 1.72 -1.41
N VAL A 456 -27.17 1.95 -1.05
CA VAL A 456 -26.46 1.19 0.00
C VAL A 456 -25.87 2.13 1.04
N GLY A 457 -25.65 1.59 2.23
CA GLY A 457 -25.10 2.41 3.31
C GLY A 457 -24.54 1.61 4.46
N TRP A 458 -23.98 2.30 5.41
CA TRP A 458 -23.55 1.73 6.69
C TRP A 458 -23.53 2.79 7.76
N THR A 459 -23.50 2.33 9.02
CA THR A 459 -23.31 3.21 10.17
C THR A 459 -22.10 2.80 10.98
N ARG A 460 -21.54 3.73 11.74
CA ARG A 460 -20.55 3.51 12.79
C ARG A 460 -21.11 4.12 14.06
N GLU A 461 -21.28 3.34 15.11
CA GLU A 461 -21.99 3.77 16.32
C GLU A 461 -21.18 4.68 17.24
N GLY A 462 -19.87 4.82 16.97
CA GLY A 462 -18.95 5.46 17.92
C GLY A 462 -18.51 4.49 19.03
N ASN A 463 -17.67 4.97 19.92
CA ASN A 463 -17.19 4.26 21.12
C ASN A 463 -16.90 5.26 22.25
N ALA A 464 -16.38 4.78 23.38
CA ALA A 464 -16.11 5.62 24.55
C ALA A 464 -15.12 6.78 24.29
N GLN A 465 -14.18 6.61 23.35
CA GLN A 465 -13.18 7.63 22.98
C GLN A 465 -13.65 8.51 21.82
N HIS A 466 -14.58 8.02 21.00
CA HIS A 466 -15.15 8.67 19.82
C HIS A 466 -16.68 8.55 19.87
N LEU A 467 -17.29 9.40 20.70
CA LEU A 467 -18.72 9.28 21.06
C LEU A 467 -19.69 9.51 19.90
N TYR A 468 -19.26 10.25 18.89
CA TYR A 468 -20.15 10.67 17.80
C TYR A 468 -19.87 9.83 16.56
N GLY A 469 -20.67 8.79 16.37
CA GLY A 469 -20.63 7.95 15.20
C GLY A 469 -21.01 8.68 13.90
N LEU A 470 -21.20 7.93 12.84
CA LEU A 470 -21.65 8.44 11.54
C LEU A 470 -22.58 7.46 10.83
N ALA A 471 -23.35 7.97 9.87
CA ALA A 471 -24.05 7.18 8.86
C ALA A 471 -23.59 7.61 7.47
N VAL A 472 -23.45 6.66 6.56
CA VAL A 472 -23.12 6.90 5.16
C VAL A 472 -24.20 6.28 4.29
N LEU A 473 -24.71 7.03 3.32
CA LEU A 473 -25.62 6.53 2.31
C LEU A 473 -25.08 6.87 0.92
N LEU A 474 -24.96 5.88 0.07
CA LEU A 474 -24.53 5.99 -1.31
C LEU A 474 -25.72 5.69 -2.21
N ASN A 475 -25.91 6.51 -3.24
CA ASN A 475 -26.97 6.33 -4.24
C ASN A 475 -26.36 6.58 -5.63
N ASP A 476 -26.16 5.52 -6.41
CA ASP A 476 -25.65 5.65 -7.76
C ASP A 476 -26.75 5.91 -8.80
N ASN A 477 -28.04 5.75 -8.46
CA ASN A 477 -29.12 6.11 -9.34
C ASN A 477 -29.07 7.60 -9.68
N ARG A 478 -28.81 7.93 -10.94
CA ARG A 478 -28.61 9.30 -11.38
C ARG A 478 -29.89 10.08 -11.66
N SER A 479 -31.04 9.41 -11.53
CA SER A 479 -32.36 9.99 -11.87
C SER A 479 -33.24 10.20 -10.65
N ALA A 480 -33.04 9.44 -9.58
CA ALA A 480 -33.89 9.47 -8.40
C ALA A 480 -33.08 9.55 -7.09
N ALA A 481 -33.59 10.33 -6.15
CA ALA A 481 -33.09 10.30 -4.78
C ALA A 481 -33.46 8.96 -4.10
N GLY A 482 -32.61 8.54 -3.16
CA GLY A 482 -32.84 7.34 -2.36
C GLY A 482 -32.85 7.62 -0.87
N SER A 483 -33.46 6.73 -0.10
CA SER A 483 -33.40 6.78 1.36
C SER A 483 -33.32 5.38 1.95
N LYS A 484 -32.80 5.31 3.18
CA LYS A 484 -32.70 4.04 3.91
C LYS A 484 -32.79 4.25 5.41
N TRP A 485 -33.63 3.43 6.06
CA TRP A 485 -33.63 3.36 7.52
C TRP A 485 -32.36 2.64 7.98
N MET A 486 -31.57 3.34 8.82
CA MET A 486 -30.32 2.80 9.36
C MET A 486 -30.23 3.04 10.86
N PHE A 487 -29.70 2.06 11.59
CA PHE A 487 -29.48 2.11 13.03
C PHE A 487 -28.14 2.80 13.32
N VAL A 488 -28.17 3.90 14.06
CA VAL A 488 -26.96 4.67 14.45
C VAL A 488 -26.49 4.37 15.88
N GLY A 489 -27.19 3.47 16.58
CA GLY A 489 -26.90 3.14 17.98
C GLY A 489 -27.91 3.77 18.94
N THR A 490 -28.23 3.06 20.02
CA THR A 490 -29.15 3.54 21.07
C THR A 490 -28.60 4.78 21.81
N ALA A 491 -27.28 4.95 21.85
CA ALA A 491 -26.63 6.15 22.39
C ALA A 491 -26.96 7.45 21.60
N HIS A 492 -27.51 7.30 20.40
CA HIS A 492 -27.93 8.40 19.53
C HIS A 492 -29.46 8.54 19.41
N ALA A 493 -30.22 7.85 20.26
CA ALA A 493 -31.67 7.98 20.29
C ALA A 493 -32.10 9.45 20.45
N ASN A 494 -33.11 9.87 19.67
CA ASN A 494 -33.64 11.22 19.61
C ASN A 494 -32.59 12.32 19.26
N GLN A 495 -31.45 11.94 18.66
CA GLN A 495 -30.43 12.89 18.20
C GLN A 495 -30.57 13.14 16.70
N CYS A 496 -30.30 14.38 16.30
CA CYS A 496 -30.33 14.75 14.88
C CYS A 496 -28.94 14.72 14.27
N PHE A 497 -28.87 14.43 12.97
CA PHE A 497 -27.67 14.30 12.15
C PHE A 497 -27.75 15.26 10.96
N ASN A 498 -26.66 15.92 10.64
CA ASN A 498 -26.51 16.73 9.44
C ASN A 498 -25.60 16.04 8.43
N ASP A 499 -25.93 16.16 7.16
CA ASP A 499 -25.04 15.74 6.07
C ASP A 499 -23.86 16.71 5.96
N VAL A 500 -22.65 16.21 6.21
CA VAL A 500 -21.42 17.00 6.14
C VAL A 500 -20.90 17.16 4.72
N THR A 501 -21.38 16.38 3.76
CA THR A 501 -21.03 16.58 2.34
C THR A 501 -21.68 17.84 1.78
N GLY A 502 -22.82 18.26 2.33
CA GLY A 502 -23.60 19.42 1.90
C GLY A 502 -24.57 19.10 0.74
N ALA A 503 -24.75 17.82 0.41
CA ALA A 503 -25.72 17.40 -0.60
C ALA A 503 -27.16 17.50 -0.10
N VAL A 504 -27.37 17.39 1.22
CA VAL A 504 -28.67 17.51 1.90
C VAL A 504 -28.56 18.53 3.02
N THR A 505 -29.49 19.49 3.05
CA THR A 505 -29.51 20.56 4.09
C THR A 505 -30.42 20.24 5.27
N THR A 506 -31.43 19.37 5.06
CA THR A 506 -32.37 18.97 6.11
C THR A 506 -31.74 17.93 7.02
N ALA A 507 -31.79 18.17 8.33
CA ALA A 507 -31.32 17.21 9.31
C ALA A 507 -32.22 15.97 9.38
N VAL A 508 -31.63 14.82 9.65
CA VAL A 508 -32.32 13.55 9.95
C VAL A 508 -32.21 13.29 11.44
N CYS A 509 -33.37 13.11 12.13
CA CYS A 509 -33.36 12.78 13.55
C CYS A 509 -33.65 11.29 13.75
N ALA A 510 -32.84 10.62 14.56
CA ALA A 510 -33.09 9.24 14.97
C ALA A 510 -34.29 9.18 15.92
N ASN A 511 -35.04 8.11 15.85
CA ASN A 511 -36.16 7.84 16.77
C ASN A 511 -35.65 7.39 18.16
N ALA A 512 -36.58 7.10 19.07
CA ALA A 512 -36.28 6.66 20.44
C ALA A 512 -35.51 5.31 20.49
N SER A 513 -35.47 4.54 19.41
CA SER A 513 -34.71 3.28 19.30
C SER A 513 -33.38 3.44 18.53
N GLY A 514 -32.98 4.64 18.16
CA GLY A 514 -31.72 4.91 17.45
C GLY A 514 -31.74 4.65 15.94
N TRP A 515 -32.92 4.67 15.30
CA TRP A 515 -33.10 4.51 13.86
C TRP A 515 -33.41 5.84 13.17
N GLY A 516 -32.72 6.15 12.08
CA GLY A 516 -32.99 7.33 11.25
C GLY A 516 -33.20 6.96 9.78
N ASN A 517 -34.06 7.71 9.08
CA ASN A 517 -34.25 7.54 7.63
C ASN A 517 -33.33 8.52 6.88
N PHE A 518 -32.13 8.07 6.56
CA PHE A 518 -31.11 8.87 5.87
C PHE A 518 -31.39 8.92 4.37
N THR A 519 -31.04 10.03 3.72
CA THR A 519 -31.32 10.29 2.32
C THR A 519 -30.08 10.65 1.54
N ALA A 520 -30.03 10.32 0.23
CA ALA A 520 -29.02 10.74 -0.70
C ALA A 520 -29.67 11.16 -2.03
N PRO A 521 -29.33 12.35 -2.57
CA PRO A 521 -29.80 12.77 -3.88
C PRO A 521 -29.32 11.83 -4.99
N ALA A 522 -29.91 11.98 -6.18
CA ALA A 522 -29.52 11.23 -7.37
C ALA A 522 -28.01 11.35 -7.67
N GLY A 523 -27.32 10.22 -7.81
CA GLY A 523 -25.89 10.15 -8.13
C GLY A 523 -24.97 10.73 -7.04
N LYS A 524 -25.36 10.72 -5.76
CA LYS A 524 -24.60 11.31 -4.67
C LYS A 524 -24.37 10.34 -3.50
N GLY A 525 -23.25 10.54 -2.80
CA GLY A 525 -23.02 9.99 -1.48
C GLY A 525 -23.25 11.07 -0.40
N THR A 526 -23.82 10.69 0.73
CA THR A 526 -24.03 11.55 1.90
C THR A 526 -23.37 10.96 3.14
N VAL A 527 -22.82 11.81 3.99
CA VAL A 527 -22.15 11.44 5.24
C VAL A 527 -22.77 12.22 6.38
N TRP A 528 -23.43 11.55 7.27
CA TRP A 528 -24.23 12.11 8.33
C TRP A 528 -23.51 11.99 9.66
N VAL A 529 -23.33 13.10 10.35
CA VAL A 529 -22.73 13.17 11.68
C VAL A 529 -23.68 13.93 12.59
N ARG A 530 -23.70 13.56 13.88
CA ARG A 530 -24.52 14.22 14.88
C ARG A 530 -24.38 15.74 14.82
N SER A 531 -25.50 16.45 14.83
CA SER A 531 -25.58 17.91 14.65
C SER A 531 -24.66 18.67 15.61
N GLY A 532 -23.83 19.57 15.06
CA GLY A 532 -22.87 20.36 15.81
C GLY A 532 -21.65 19.60 16.35
N LYS A 533 -21.44 18.32 15.96
CA LYS A 533 -20.36 17.48 16.49
C LYS A 533 -19.28 17.09 15.47
N PHE A 534 -19.40 17.53 14.21
CA PHE A 534 -18.41 17.21 13.18
C PHE A 534 -17.01 17.72 13.56
N GLY A 535 -16.01 16.83 13.47
CA GLY A 535 -14.63 17.13 13.87
C GLY A 535 -14.37 17.14 15.38
N ARG A 536 -15.27 16.58 16.20
CA ARG A 536 -15.13 16.52 17.66
C ARG A 536 -15.20 15.08 18.17
N ASN A 537 -14.43 14.76 19.21
CA ASN A 537 -14.46 13.44 19.87
C ASN A 537 -15.50 13.37 20.99
N ALA A 538 -15.31 14.15 22.00
CA ALA A 538 -16.17 14.26 23.16
C ALA A 538 -16.16 15.71 23.62
N GLY A 539 -17.28 16.19 24.02
CA GLY A 539 -17.69 17.39 24.67
C GLY A 539 -16.96 18.66 24.48
#